data_6925c53ff2e84b3b5d108cef3f132ecf
#
_entry.id   6925c53ff2e84b3b5d108cef3f132ecf
#
_cell.length_a   1.000
_cell.length_b   1.000
_cell.length_c   1.000
_cell.angle_alpha   90.00
_cell.angle_beta   90.00
_cell.angle_gamma   90.00
#
_symmetry.space_group_name_H-M   'P 1'
#
loop_
_entity.id
_entity.type
_entity.pdbx_description
1 polymer ?
#
loop_
_entity_poly.entity_id
_entity_poly.type
_entity_poly.pdbx_seq_one_letter_code
_entity_poly.pdbx_strand_id
1 'polypeptide(L)'
;MKKNIYIILAMAGILSMNSCSDDEFLPGSPSMEIKAENADALFGDSLPFTIKASDVDVPLSTLKAQLFYGEEQVSETVIRTKTSGNDYTGKIFIPYYANIPNGKATLKYILQNIHFTTTEMTKELALARPDFPYLTLVDEEGKEYRMERQSMYQYSVTGDFSQKMKAYIKTPKVGENGNELTFGWDNGTIETGSTNSISFSNTEPGSYAIKFNTLTYEAEPFAKLKVNGEDMELVENDIYAIKLALKKNDILTFEGVPDYDNWWIDQDYFEKQEDGTLKFLPIDGSYQITANGKLKYFSVIALKNGEAAKLQDD
;
A
#
# COMPACT_ATOMS: atom_id res chain seq x y z
N MET A 1 30.28 6.71 -16.96
CA MET A 1 29.60 7.86 -17.60
C MET A 1 29.51 8.98 -16.58
N LYS A 2 29.84 10.20 -16.97
CA LYS A 2 30.27 11.31 -16.10
C LYS A 2 29.10 11.93 -15.32
N LYS A 3 29.22 11.98 -13.98
CA LYS A 3 28.37 12.79 -13.09
C LYS A 3 28.92 14.21 -13.09
N ASN A 4 28.10 15.18 -13.51
CA ASN A 4 28.42 16.60 -13.37
C ASN A 4 27.95 17.07 -11.98
N ILE A 5 28.93 17.39 -11.15
CA ILE A 5 28.73 18.07 -9.87
C ILE A 5 28.79 19.57 -10.16
N TYR A 6 27.69 20.28 -9.96
CA TYR A 6 27.69 21.75 -9.97
C TYR A 6 27.96 22.26 -8.57
N ILE A 7 29.17 22.79 -8.37
CA ILE A 7 29.54 23.57 -7.20
C ILE A 7 29.08 25.00 -7.44
N ILE A 8 28.07 25.47 -6.71
CA ILE A 8 27.69 26.89 -6.71
C ILE A 8 28.54 27.58 -5.64
N LEU A 9 29.49 28.38 -6.11
CA LEU A 9 30.31 29.24 -5.29
C LEU A 9 29.50 30.53 -5.02
N ALA A 10 28.96 30.72 -3.80
CA ALA A 10 28.34 31.97 -3.41
C ALA A 10 29.41 32.99 -3.03
N MET A 11 29.58 34.01 -3.87
CA MET A 11 30.42 35.17 -3.60
C MET A 11 29.70 36.08 -2.57
N ALA A 12 30.26 36.21 -1.38
CA ALA A 12 29.82 37.12 -0.36
C ALA A 12 30.22 38.57 -0.77
N GLY A 13 29.22 39.33 -1.20
CA GLY A 13 29.37 40.78 -1.32
C GLY A 13 29.16 41.45 0.03
N ILE A 14 30.22 42.00 0.60
CA ILE A 14 30.17 42.85 1.81
C ILE A 14 29.63 44.20 1.39
N LEU A 15 28.37 44.50 1.75
CA LEU A 15 27.86 45.86 1.80
C LEU A 15 27.68 46.23 3.27
N SER A 16 28.65 47.00 3.79
CA SER A 16 28.56 47.69 5.08
C SER A 16 27.51 48.78 5.00
N MET A 17 26.32 48.51 5.55
CA MET A 17 25.40 49.57 5.97
C MET A 17 25.34 49.54 7.50
N ASN A 18 25.99 50.52 8.12
CA ASN A 18 25.76 50.88 9.50
C ASN A 18 24.31 51.33 9.66
N SER A 19 23.50 50.47 10.25
CA SER A 19 22.23 50.85 10.86
C SER A 19 22.24 50.26 12.27
N CYS A 20 22.40 51.15 13.25
CA CYS A 20 22.27 50.83 14.65
C CYS A 20 20.87 50.33 14.98
N SER A 21 20.80 49.06 15.38
CA SER A 21 20.07 48.57 16.54
C SER A 21 20.76 47.27 16.89
N ASP A 22 21.50 47.25 17.99
CA ASP A 22 22.10 46.09 18.61
C ASP A 22 20.98 45.20 19.21
N ASP A 23 20.12 44.63 18.37
CA ASP A 23 19.39 43.44 18.75
C ASP A 23 20.34 42.29 18.46
N GLU A 24 21.11 41.87 19.45
CA GLU A 24 21.91 40.65 19.37
C GLU A 24 20.97 39.50 18.97
N PHE A 25 21.18 38.97 17.77
CA PHE A 25 20.44 37.81 17.30
C PHE A 25 20.83 36.61 18.17
N LEU A 26 19.97 36.28 19.14
CA LEU A 26 20.11 35.10 19.97
C LEU A 26 19.50 33.89 19.23
N PRO A 27 20.29 32.90 18.85
CA PRO A 27 19.75 31.69 18.19
C PRO A 27 18.85 30.88 19.12
N GLY A 28 18.98 31.05 20.44
CA GLY A 28 18.33 30.24 21.46
C GLY A 28 19.02 28.89 21.65
N SER A 29 18.50 28.12 22.60
CA SER A 29 19.01 26.79 22.96
C SER A 29 17.83 25.87 23.28
N PRO A 30 17.06 25.42 22.28
CA PRO A 30 15.94 24.53 22.52
C PRO A 30 16.40 23.21 23.14
N SER A 31 15.69 22.77 24.17
CA SER A 31 15.96 21.52 24.88
C SER A 31 14.67 20.73 25.09
N MET A 32 14.77 19.40 25.12
CA MET A 32 13.63 18.53 25.33
C MET A 32 13.99 17.34 26.24
N GLU A 33 12.96 16.86 26.94
CA GLU A 33 13.02 15.72 27.83
C GLU A 33 11.82 14.81 27.58
N ILE A 34 12.05 13.52 27.31
CA ILE A 34 10.98 12.55 27.15
C ILE A 34 10.43 12.20 28.53
N LYS A 35 9.14 12.44 28.76
CA LYS A 35 8.46 12.20 30.05
C LYS A 35 7.83 10.81 30.13
N ALA A 36 7.36 10.27 29.03
CA ALA A 36 6.79 8.92 28.95
C ALA A 36 7.54 8.13 27.89
N GLU A 37 8.09 6.99 28.31
CA GLU A 37 8.83 6.11 27.42
C GLU A 37 8.01 4.84 27.11
N ASN A 38 7.67 4.66 25.84
CA ASN A 38 7.26 3.35 25.33
C ASN A 38 8.46 2.73 24.61
N ALA A 39 8.82 1.52 25.00
CA ALA A 39 9.93 0.78 24.39
C ALA A 39 9.47 -0.03 23.17
N ASP A 40 8.18 -0.28 23.06
CA ASP A 40 7.53 -1.11 22.04
C ASP A 40 6.22 -0.50 21.55
N ALA A 41 5.83 -0.91 20.35
CA ALA A 41 4.54 -0.54 19.75
C ALA A 41 4.05 -1.64 18.81
N LEU A 42 2.76 -1.59 18.47
CA LEU A 42 2.15 -2.46 17.47
C LEU A 42 2.00 -1.73 16.14
N PHE A 43 2.30 -2.40 15.04
CA PHE A 43 1.89 -1.91 13.73
C PHE A 43 0.37 -1.73 13.69
N GLY A 44 -0.09 -0.60 13.16
CA GLY A 44 -1.51 -0.23 13.09
C GLY A 44 -2.05 0.50 14.33
N ASP A 45 -1.26 0.62 15.41
CA ASP A 45 -1.59 1.42 16.59
C ASP A 45 -1.04 2.85 16.50
N SER A 46 -1.42 3.70 17.44
CA SER A 46 -0.90 5.05 17.62
C SER A 46 -0.15 5.14 18.94
N LEU A 47 1.15 5.38 18.88
CA LEU A 47 2.03 5.49 20.04
C LEU A 47 1.89 6.87 20.68
N PRO A 48 1.36 7.00 21.91
CA PRO A 48 1.35 8.27 22.60
C PRO A 48 2.74 8.66 23.08
N PHE A 49 3.05 9.96 23.08
CA PHE A 49 4.27 10.49 23.63
C PHE A 49 4.02 11.77 24.41
N THR A 50 4.90 12.07 25.36
CA THR A 50 4.91 13.32 26.12
C THR A 50 6.34 13.84 26.20
N ILE A 51 6.56 15.05 25.71
CA ILE A 51 7.86 15.72 25.67
C ILE A 51 7.75 17.03 26.43
N LYS A 52 8.59 17.22 27.45
CA LYS A 52 8.80 18.52 28.04
C LYS A 52 9.76 19.30 27.14
N ALA A 53 9.33 20.46 26.65
CA ALA A 53 10.10 21.27 25.72
C ALA A 53 10.36 22.66 26.31
N SER A 54 11.58 23.17 26.21
CA SER A 54 11.95 24.50 26.69
C SER A 54 13.02 25.15 25.81
N ASP A 55 12.97 26.46 25.75
CA ASP A 55 14.02 27.36 25.31
C ASP A 55 13.91 28.59 26.18
N VAL A 56 15.00 29.01 26.81
CA VAL A 56 14.97 30.11 27.79
C VAL A 56 14.94 31.46 27.10
N ASP A 57 15.60 31.56 25.97
CA ASP A 57 15.89 32.85 25.33
C ASP A 57 14.97 33.16 24.16
N VAL A 58 14.48 32.10 23.47
CA VAL A 58 13.73 32.22 22.22
C VAL A 58 12.44 31.43 22.29
N PRO A 59 11.29 31.99 21.87
CA PRO A 59 10.03 31.26 21.85
C PRO A 59 10.12 29.97 20.97
N LEU A 60 9.52 28.90 21.46
CA LEU A 60 9.41 27.64 20.70
C LEU A 60 8.44 27.82 19.52
N SER A 61 8.63 27.00 18.51
CA SER A 61 7.82 26.98 17.27
C SER A 61 7.10 25.65 17.07
N THR A 62 7.86 24.57 16.85
CA THR A 62 7.30 23.25 16.55
C THR A 62 8.07 22.12 17.24
N LEU A 63 7.32 21.07 17.62
CA LEU A 63 7.84 19.76 17.99
C LEU A 63 7.35 18.75 16.95
N LYS A 64 8.27 18.06 16.29
CA LYS A 64 7.97 16.97 15.35
C LYS A 64 8.33 15.65 15.99
N ALA A 65 7.49 14.65 15.78
CA ALA A 65 7.81 13.26 16.01
C ALA A 65 7.76 12.55 14.65
N GLN A 66 8.85 11.88 14.26
CA GLN A 66 9.01 11.19 12.98
C GLN A 66 9.36 9.74 13.23
N LEU A 67 8.70 8.83 12.53
CA LEU A 67 8.96 7.39 12.58
C LEU A 67 9.60 6.93 11.28
N PHE A 68 10.65 6.12 11.42
CA PHE A 68 11.40 5.58 10.28
C PHE A 68 11.44 4.05 10.33
N TYR A 69 11.19 3.42 9.17
CA TYR A 69 11.50 2.01 8.93
C TYR A 69 12.79 1.95 8.10
N GLY A 70 13.92 1.58 8.75
CA GLY A 70 15.23 1.78 8.17
C GLY A 70 15.53 3.27 7.96
N GLU A 71 15.74 3.68 6.70
CA GLU A 71 16.00 5.08 6.32
C GLU A 71 14.73 5.82 5.82
N GLU A 72 13.63 5.11 5.62
CA GLU A 72 12.39 5.68 5.11
C GLU A 72 11.52 6.27 6.21
N GLN A 73 11.16 7.55 6.10
CA GLN A 73 10.18 8.19 6.98
C GLN A 73 8.78 7.72 6.61
N VAL A 74 8.12 7.00 7.52
CA VAL A 74 6.80 6.39 7.29
C VAL A 74 5.66 7.12 7.99
N SER A 75 5.96 7.94 9.01
CA SER A 75 4.93 8.70 9.74
C SER A 75 5.52 9.97 10.35
N GLU A 76 4.70 11.00 10.49
CA GLU A 76 5.05 12.24 11.17
C GLU A 76 3.87 12.81 11.94
N THR A 77 4.15 13.35 13.11
CA THR A 77 3.21 14.19 13.87
C THR A 77 3.88 15.52 14.21
N VAL A 78 3.20 16.64 13.94
CA VAL A 78 3.69 17.97 14.20
C VAL A 78 2.81 18.67 15.23
N ILE A 79 3.42 19.17 16.30
CA ILE A 79 2.77 19.93 17.36
C ILE A 79 3.32 21.36 17.36
N ARG A 80 2.43 22.35 17.37
CA ARG A 80 2.84 23.73 17.58
C ARG A 80 3.13 23.97 19.06
N THR A 81 4.36 24.40 19.36
CA THR A 81 4.81 24.70 20.70
C THR A 81 4.82 26.21 20.89
N LYS A 82 3.99 26.74 21.81
CA LYS A 82 3.85 28.19 22.02
C LYS A 82 4.52 28.69 23.30
N THR A 83 4.80 27.79 24.23
CA THR A 83 5.22 28.14 25.59
C THR A 83 6.39 27.25 26.01
N SER A 84 7.46 27.85 26.51
CA SER A 84 8.62 27.16 27.07
C SER A 84 8.29 26.48 28.40
N GLY A 85 8.92 25.33 28.69
CA GLY A 85 8.81 24.61 29.95
C GLY A 85 7.53 23.79 30.11
N ASN A 86 6.69 23.68 29.08
CA ASN A 86 5.46 22.88 29.10
C ASN A 86 5.69 21.45 28.61
N ASP A 87 4.80 20.57 29.04
CA ASP A 87 4.67 19.22 28.50
C ASP A 87 3.76 19.25 27.26
N TYR A 88 4.26 18.70 26.17
CA TYR A 88 3.55 18.56 24.90
C TYR A 88 3.24 17.08 24.66
N THR A 89 1.97 16.78 24.50
CA THR A 89 1.47 15.44 24.26
C THR A 89 1.02 15.26 22.83
N GLY A 90 1.28 14.09 22.24
CA GLY A 90 0.85 13.73 20.91
C GLY A 90 0.76 12.21 20.75
N LYS A 91 0.37 11.80 19.57
CA LYS A 91 0.41 10.40 19.15
C LYS A 91 1.05 10.32 17.76
N ILE A 92 1.91 9.33 17.54
CA ILE A 92 2.43 9.01 16.22
C ILE A 92 1.85 7.67 15.76
N PHE A 93 1.30 7.66 14.55
CA PHE A 93 0.77 6.45 13.95
C PHE A 93 1.90 5.51 13.51
N ILE A 94 1.74 4.21 13.75
CA ILE A 94 2.67 3.15 13.36
C ILE A 94 2.06 2.45 12.12
N PRO A 95 2.48 2.76 10.90
CA PRO A 95 1.89 2.18 9.68
C PRO A 95 1.99 0.66 9.64
N TYR A 96 0.98 0.03 9.06
CA TYR A 96 0.88 -1.41 8.88
C TYR A 96 1.04 -1.73 7.38
N TYR A 97 2.19 -2.27 6.98
CA TYR A 97 2.49 -2.61 5.59
C TYR A 97 2.69 -4.11 5.40
N ALA A 98 2.47 -4.58 4.16
CA ALA A 98 2.79 -5.95 3.79
C ALA A 98 4.30 -6.23 3.90
N ASN A 99 4.64 -7.47 4.18
CA ASN A 99 6.00 -7.99 4.16
C ASN A 99 6.99 -7.32 5.14
N ILE A 100 6.51 -6.53 6.09
CA ILE A 100 7.35 -5.98 7.17
C ILE A 100 7.14 -6.84 8.43
N PRO A 101 8.10 -7.69 8.81
CA PRO A 101 8.01 -8.52 10.00
C PRO A 101 8.22 -7.70 11.28
N ASN A 102 8.10 -8.35 12.44
CA ASN A 102 8.52 -7.78 13.71
C ASN A 102 9.98 -7.31 13.63
N GLY A 103 10.27 -6.16 14.21
CA GLY A 103 11.60 -5.57 14.11
C GLY A 103 11.76 -4.30 14.92
N LYS A 104 12.59 -3.42 14.44
CA LYS A 104 12.93 -2.16 15.10
C LYS A 104 12.65 -0.99 14.14
N ALA A 105 12.17 0.11 14.72
CA ALA A 105 12.00 1.38 14.05
C ALA A 105 12.80 2.47 14.78
N THR A 106 13.07 3.56 14.08
CA THR A 106 13.69 4.74 14.66
C THR A 106 12.62 5.81 14.87
N LEU A 107 12.44 6.25 16.11
CA LEU A 107 11.59 7.37 16.48
C LEU A 107 12.48 8.58 16.73
N LYS A 108 12.28 9.65 15.96
CA LYS A 108 13.06 10.89 16.03
C LYS A 108 12.16 12.04 16.46
N TYR A 109 12.57 12.76 17.48
CA TYR A 109 11.94 14.01 17.92
C TYR A 109 12.80 15.19 17.50
N ILE A 110 12.19 16.24 16.97
CA ILE A 110 12.85 17.48 16.54
C ILE A 110 12.08 18.65 17.14
N LEU A 111 12.73 19.39 18.03
CA LEU A 111 12.19 20.62 18.59
C LEU A 111 12.86 21.80 17.90
N GLN A 112 12.05 22.77 17.46
CA GLN A 112 12.49 23.96 16.76
C GLN A 112 11.94 25.23 17.44
N ASN A 113 12.77 26.26 17.59
CA ASN A 113 12.33 27.57 18.01
C ASN A 113 11.99 28.50 16.80
N ILE A 114 11.53 29.72 17.05
CA ILE A 114 11.16 30.67 15.98
C ILE A 114 12.36 31.19 15.17
N HIS A 115 13.58 31.06 15.68
CA HIS A 115 14.82 31.37 14.99
C HIS A 115 15.42 30.20 14.20
N PHE A 116 14.62 29.11 14.01
CA PHE A 116 15.00 27.89 13.29
C PHE A 116 16.14 27.09 13.93
N THR A 117 16.55 27.40 15.14
CA THR A 117 17.45 26.54 15.90
C THR A 117 16.72 25.27 16.31
N THR A 118 17.37 24.13 16.11
CA THR A 118 16.77 22.82 16.38
C THR A 118 17.59 22.01 17.38
N THR A 119 16.92 21.17 18.15
CA THR A 119 17.51 20.06 18.87
C THR A 119 16.81 18.76 18.50
N GLU A 120 17.54 17.67 18.46
CA GLU A 120 17.03 16.37 18.03
C GLU A 120 17.29 15.30 19.09
N MET A 121 16.35 14.37 19.20
CA MET A 121 16.46 13.17 20.01
C MET A 121 16.03 11.97 19.19
N THR A 122 16.79 10.89 19.23
CA THR A 122 16.49 9.65 18.51
C THR A 122 16.37 8.49 19.50
N LYS A 123 15.38 7.63 19.26
CA LYS A 123 15.11 6.46 20.07
C LYS A 123 14.82 5.25 19.18
N GLU A 124 15.29 4.09 19.57
CA GLU A 124 14.89 2.82 18.98
C GLU A 124 13.56 2.35 19.60
N LEU A 125 12.67 1.87 18.76
CA LEU A 125 11.34 1.35 19.14
C LEU A 125 11.21 -0.08 18.62
N ALA A 126 10.90 -1.03 19.50
CA ALA A 126 10.57 -2.39 19.09
C ALA A 126 9.17 -2.44 18.49
N LEU A 127 9.01 -3.02 17.31
CA LEU A 127 7.72 -3.14 16.63
C LEU A 127 7.29 -4.59 16.52
N ALA A 128 6.04 -4.85 16.85
CA ALA A 128 5.41 -6.15 16.69
C ALA A 128 4.14 -6.07 15.83
N ARG A 129 3.94 -7.06 14.97
CA ARG A 129 2.67 -7.24 14.28
C ARG A 129 1.64 -7.83 15.22
N PRO A 130 0.43 -7.27 15.29
CA PRO A 130 -0.65 -7.88 16.02
C PRO A 130 -1.02 -9.23 15.38
N ASP A 131 -1.15 -10.26 16.20
CA ASP A 131 -1.66 -11.57 15.80
C ASP A 131 -3.12 -11.64 16.30
N PHE A 132 -4.05 -11.30 15.43
CA PHE A 132 -5.46 -11.15 15.78
C PHE A 132 -6.10 -12.49 16.13
N PRO A 133 -7.06 -12.55 17.09
CA PRO A 133 -7.77 -13.78 17.41
C PRO A 133 -8.70 -14.24 16.28
N TYR A 134 -9.14 -13.33 15.41
CA TYR A 134 -9.95 -13.55 14.22
C TYR A 134 -9.88 -12.33 13.31
N LEU A 135 -10.34 -12.47 12.08
CA LEU A 135 -10.68 -11.37 11.19
C LEU A 135 -12.15 -11.42 10.81
N THR A 136 -12.65 -10.41 10.14
CA THR A 136 -14.01 -10.35 9.63
C THR A 136 -13.98 -10.06 8.14
N LEU A 137 -14.53 -10.95 7.33
CA LEU A 137 -14.82 -10.74 5.93
C LEU A 137 -16.16 -10.02 5.81
N VAL A 138 -16.24 -8.92 5.07
CA VAL A 138 -17.46 -8.11 4.92
C VAL A 138 -17.80 -8.03 3.43
N ASP A 139 -18.96 -8.57 3.05
CA ASP A 139 -19.40 -8.55 1.64
C ASP A 139 -19.98 -7.19 1.22
N GLU A 140 -20.34 -7.06 -0.07
CA GLU A 140 -20.93 -5.82 -0.61
C GLU A 140 -22.31 -5.48 -0.04
N GLU A 141 -23.00 -6.45 0.56
CA GLU A 141 -24.27 -6.26 1.26
C GLU A 141 -24.08 -5.86 2.73
N GLY A 142 -22.83 -5.86 3.21
CA GLY A 142 -22.47 -5.57 4.59
C GLY A 142 -22.63 -6.77 5.53
N LYS A 143 -22.83 -7.98 4.99
CA LYS A 143 -22.87 -9.20 5.81
C LYS A 143 -21.47 -9.59 6.24
N GLU A 144 -21.36 -9.94 7.50
CA GLU A 144 -20.10 -10.25 8.16
C GLU A 144 -19.92 -11.75 8.33
N TYR A 145 -18.71 -12.23 8.03
CA TYR A 145 -18.30 -13.62 8.19
C TYR A 145 -17.00 -13.65 8.99
N ARG A 146 -17.02 -14.41 10.07
CA ARG A 146 -15.86 -14.55 10.94
C ARG A 146 -14.82 -15.46 10.30
N MET A 147 -13.60 -14.94 10.09
CA MET A 147 -12.43 -15.70 9.64
C MET A 147 -11.65 -16.19 10.87
N GLU A 148 -11.58 -17.49 11.06
CA GLU A 148 -10.87 -18.10 12.18
C GLU A 148 -9.35 -18.13 11.92
N ARG A 149 -8.59 -17.84 12.97
CA ARG A 149 -7.14 -17.94 12.96
C ARG A 149 -6.69 -19.39 12.79
N GLN A 150 -5.94 -19.69 11.74
CA GLN A 150 -5.42 -21.04 11.46
C GLN A 150 -4.00 -21.20 12.02
N SER A 151 -3.16 -20.19 11.86
CA SER A 151 -1.80 -20.09 12.39
C SER A 151 -1.43 -18.61 12.50
N MET A 152 -0.18 -18.31 12.88
CA MET A 152 0.31 -16.93 12.92
C MET A 152 0.10 -16.24 11.58
N TYR A 153 -0.62 -15.11 11.59
CA TYR A 153 -0.98 -14.27 10.43
C TYR A 153 -1.90 -14.93 9.38
N GLN A 154 -2.32 -16.18 9.55
CA GLN A 154 -3.17 -16.89 8.59
C GLN A 154 -4.59 -17.08 9.12
N TYR A 155 -5.57 -16.69 8.30
CA TYR A 155 -6.98 -16.71 8.64
C TYR A 155 -7.80 -17.34 7.53
N SER A 156 -8.91 -17.99 7.87
CA SER A 156 -9.78 -18.64 6.91
C SER A 156 -11.23 -18.64 7.38
N VAL A 157 -12.14 -18.55 6.42
CA VAL A 157 -13.57 -18.81 6.61
C VAL A 157 -14.07 -19.72 5.49
N THR A 158 -14.85 -20.73 5.81
CA THR A 158 -15.49 -21.61 4.85
C THR A 158 -16.99 -21.37 4.85
N GLY A 159 -17.61 -21.31 3.69
CA GLY A 159 -19.05 -21.08 3.55
C GLY A 159 -19.56 -21.33 2.14
N ASP A 160 -20.88 -21.30 2.02
CA ASP A 160 -21.56 -21.36 0.72
C ASP A 160 -21.59 -19.96 0.10
N PHE A 161 -20.43 -19.52 -0.37
CA PHE A 161 -20.29 -18.25 -1.05
C PHE A 161 -20.67 -18.38 -2.51
N SER A 162 -21.02 -17.24 -3.14
CA SER A 162 -21.15 -17.20 -4.60
C SER A 162 -19.80 -17.54 -5.25
N GLN A 163 -19.82 -18.09 -6.48
CA GLN A 163 -18.58 -18.37 -7.21
C GLN A 163 -17.69 -17.13 -7.41
N LYS A 164 -18.31 -15.93 -7.42
CA LYS A 164 -17.61 -14.65 -7.35
C LYS A 164 -18.06 -13.89 -6.11
N MET A 165 -17.32 -14.02 -5.04
CA MET A 165 -17.55 -13.33 -3.78
C MET A 165 -16.77 -12.03 -3.76
N LYS A 166 -17.44 -10.91 -3.55
CA LYS A 166 -16.81 -9.60 -3.40
C LYS A 166 -16.88 -9.15 -1.96
N ALA A 167 -15.74 -8.89 -1.35
CA ALA A 167 -15.67 -8.54 0.06
C ALA A 167 -14.36 -7.80 0.37
N TYR A 168 -14.35 -7.06 1.47
CA TYR A 168 -13.12 -6.60 2.12
C TYR A 168 -12.94 -7.29 3.46
N ILE A 169 -11.76 -7.17 4.05
CA ILE A 169 -11.44 -7.80 5.33
C ILE A 169 -11.17 -6.71 6.36
N LYS A 170 -11.64 -6.88 7.60
CA LYS A 170 -11.32 -6.01 8.72
C LYS A 170 -10.81 -6.79 9.92
N THR A 171 -9.98 -6.14 10.74
CA THR A 171 -9.46 -6.68 11.99
C THR A 171 -10.32 -6.24 13.19
N PRO A 172 -10.18 -6.86 14.35
CA PRO A 172 -10.46 -6.20 15.62
C PRO A 172 -9.61 -4.93 15.78
N LYS A 173 -9.98 -4.09 16.75
CA LYS A 173 -9.19 -2.90 17.10
C LYS A 173 -7.75 -3.29 17.45
N VAL A 174 -6.78 -2.52 16.93
CA VAL A 174 -5.35 -2.72 17.21
C VAL A 174 -4.95 -1.96 18.46
N GLY A 175 -4.36 -2.66 19.43
CA GLY A 175 -3.83 -2.05 20.64
C GLY A 175 -4.83 -1.20 21.41
N GLU A 176 -4.34 -0.28 22.19
CA GLU A 176 -5.17 0.63 23.00
C GLU A 176 -5.60 1.89 22.25
N ASN A 177 -4.76 2.39 21.37
CA ASN A 177 -4.93 3.69 20.70
C ASN A 177 -5.17 3.59 19.19
N GLY A 178 -5.11 2.39 18.61
CA GLY A 178 -5.37 2.14 17.19
C GLY A 178 -6.86 1.95 16.89
N ASN A 179 -7.16 1.77 15.62
CA ASN A 179 -8.48 1.45 15.09
C ASN A 179 -8.49 0.03 14.53
N GLU A 180 -9.63 -0.41 14.03
CA GLU A 180 -9.70 -1.56 13.13
C GLU A 180 -8.88 -1.27 11.88
N LEU A 181 -8.14 -2.24 11.39
CA LEU A 181 -7.52 -2.17 10.07
C LEU A 181 -8.47 -2.79 9.05
N THR A 182 -8.47 -2.24 7.86
CA THR A 182 -9.20 -2.80 6.72
C THR A 182 -8.21 -3.20 5.64
N PHE A 183 -8.53 -4.25 4.89
CA PHE A 183 -7.76 -4.73 3.75
C PHE A 183 -8.72 -4.87 2.59
N GLY A 184 -8.46 -4.12 1.54
CA GLY A 184 -9.25 -4.10 0.32
C GLY A 184 -8.36 -3.95 -0.91
N TRP A 185 -8.96 -4.05 -2.10
CA TRP A 185 -8.22 -3.95 -3.34
C TRP A 185 -8.00 -2.51 -3.76
N ASP A 186 -6.75 -2.09 -3.85
CA ASP A 186 -6.36 -0.76 -4.30
C ASP A 186 -5.04 -0.82 -5.06
N ASN A 187 -4.84 0.07 -6.05
CA ASN A 187 -3.60 0.18 -6.85
C ASN A 187 -3.07 -1.16 -7.40
N GLY A 188 -3.96 -2.09 -7.79
CA GLY A 188 -3.57 -3.39 -8.34
C GLY A 188 -3.20 -4.46 -7.31
N THR A 189 -3.36 -4.22 -6.01
CA THR A 189 -3.04 -5.15 -4.94
C THR A 189 -3.98 -5.01 -3.73
N ILE A 190 -3.84 -5.88 -2.75
CA ILE A 190 -4.53 -5.71 -1.46
C ILE A 190 -3.72 -4.73 -0.61
N GLU A 191 -4.37 -3.67 -0.12
CA GLU A 191 -3.76 -2.64 0.71
C GLU A 191 -4.50 -2.45 2.03
N THR A 192 -3.76 -2.00 3.04
CA THR A 192 -4.31 -1.59 4.34
C THR A 192 -4.98 -0.23 4.21
N GLY A 193 -6.13 -0.06 4.85
CA GLY A 193 -6.91 1.18 4.84
C GLY A 193 -7.97 1.24 3.75
N SER A 194 -7.95 0.31 2.79
CA SER A 194 -8.96 0.20 1.74
C SER A 194 -10.16 -0.64 2.20
N THR A 195 -11.35 -0.27 1.76
CA THR A 195 -12.60 -1.04 1.86
C THR A 195 -13.16 -1.42 0.48
N ASN A 196 -12.37 -1.21 -0.57
CA ASN A 196 -12.73 -1.66 -1.90
C ASN A 196 -12.75 -3.19 -1.94
N SER A 197 -13.78 -3.76 -2.57
CA SER A 197 -13.96 -5.20 -2.59
C SER A 197 -12.80 -5.93 -3.29
N ILE A 198 -12.34 -7.01 -2.67
CA ILE A 198 -11.49 -8.04 -3.27
C ILE A 198 -12.43 -9.02 -3.98
N SER A 199 -12.16 -9.38 -5.22
CA SER A 199 -12.96 -10.35 -5.97
C SER A 199 -12.41 -11.76 -5.80
N PHE A 200 -12.92 -12.47 -4.81
CA PHE A 200 -12.63 -13.90 -4.66
C PHE A 200 -13.40 -14.70 -5.72
N SER A 201 -12.78 -15.72 -6.27
CA SER A 201 -13.39 -16.52 -7.32
C SER A 201 -13.10 -18.01 -7.13
N ASN A 202 -14.16 -18.81 -7.05
CA ASN A 202 -14.08 -20.26 -7.07
C ASN A 202 -14.73 -20.79 -8.35
N THR A 203 -14.00 -21.58 -9.12
CA THR A 203 -14.48 -22.14 -10.38
C THR A 203 -15.47 -23.29 -10.20
N GLU A 204 -15.36 -24.00 -9.08
CA GLU A 204 -16.23 -25.13 -8.77
C GLU A 204 -17.44 -24.66 -7.93
N PRO A 205 -18.66 -25.18 -8.21
CA PRO A 205 -19.82 -24.90 -7.37
C PRO A 205 -19.68 -25.57 -6.00
N GLY A 206 -20.24 -24.93 -4.97
CA GLY A 206 -20.28 -25.47 -3.62
C GLY A 206 -19.57 -24.60 -2.60
N SER A 207 -19.47 -25.12 -1.40
CA SER A 207 -18.80 -24.44 -0.29
C SER A 207 -17.28 -24.40 -0.51
N TYR A 208 -16.66 -23.25 -0.27
CA TYR A 208 -15.21 -23.10 -0.37
C TYR A 208 -14.65 -22.19 0.74
N ALA A 209 -13.33 -22.25 0.92
CA ALA A 209 -12.64 -21.45 1.93
C ALA A 209 -12.06 -20.17 1.30
N ILE A 210 -12.32 -19.03 1.93
CA ILE A 210 -11.58 -17.77 1.69
C ILE A 210 -10.49 -17.68 2.74
N LYS A 211 -9.26 -17.46 2.31
CA LYS A 211 -8.08 -17.36 3.15
C LYS A 211 -7.40 -16.01 2.98
N PHE A 212 -6.74 -15.57 4.04
CA PHE A 212 -5.98 -14.32 4.03
C PHE A 212 -4.77 -14.41 4.96
N ASN A 213 -3.64 -13.83 4.52
CA ASN A 213 -2.43 -13.70 5.31
C ASN A 213 -2.16 -12.22 5.61
N THR A 214 -2.22 -11.84 6.90
CA THR A 214 -2.01 -10.44 7.33
C THR A 214 -0.56 -9.98 7.25
N LEU A 215 0.43 -10.87 7.06
CA LEU A 215 1.81 -10.48 6.84
C LEU A 215 2.08 -10.17 5.37
N THR A 216 1.68 -11.07 4.46
CA THR A 216 1.99 -10.95 3.02
C THR A 216 0.91 -10.25 2.22
N TYR A 217 -0.30 -10.10 2.78
CA TYR A 217 -1.54 -9.68 2.12
C TYR A 217 -1.99 -10.62 0.99
N GLU A 218 -1.44 -11.84 0.96
CA GLU A 218 -1.93 -12.87 0.07
C GLU A 218 -3.33 -13.32 0.48
N ALA A 219 -4.19 -13.45 -0.51
CA ALA A 219 -5.55 -13.94 -0.33
C ALA A 219 -5.87 -15.02 -1.37
N GLU A 220 -6.83 -15.86 -1.08
CA GLU A 220 -7.35 -16.89 -1.99
C GLU A 220 -8.82 -17.24 -1.65
N PRO A 221 -9.60 -17.75 -2.58
CA PRO A 221 -9.19 -18.16 -3.93
C PRO A 221 -9.31 -17.01 -4.94
N PHE A 222 -8.40 -16.98 -5.91
CA PHE A 222 -8.58 -16.24 -7.14
C PHE A 222 -8.77 -17.21 -8.30
N ALA A 223 -9.48 -16.81 -9.36
CA ALA A 223 -9.61 -17.60 -10.57
C ALA A 223 -8.22 -17.85 -11.15
N LYS A 224 -7.98 -19.10 -11.58
CA LYS A 224 -6.79 -19.49 -12.35
C LYS A 224 -7.21 -19.59 -13.81
N LEU A 225 -7.06 -18.48 -14.53
CA LEU A 225 -7.35 -18.45 -15.95
C LEU A 225 -6.14 -18.93 -16.74
N LYS A 226 -6.36 -19.69 -17.79
CA LYS A 226 -5.29 -20.16 -18.68
C LYS A 226 -5.66 -19.92 -20.13
N VAL A 227 -4.62 -19.71 -20.94
CA VAL A 227 -4.70 -19.70 -22.40
C VAL A 227 -3.73 -20.75 -22.91
N ASN A 228 -4.21 -21.74 -23.64
CA ASN A 228 -3.43 -22.89 -24.15
C ASN A 228 -2.64 -23.61 -23.03
N GLY A 229 -3.23 -23.72 -21.83
CA GLY A 229 -2.59 -24.32 -20.67
C GLY A 229 -1.58 -23.45 -19.92
N GLU A 230 -1.26 -22.26 -20.42
CA GLU A 230 -0.39 -21.27 -19.74
C GLU A 230 -1.21 -20.35 -18.82
N ASP A 231 -0.74 -20.14 -17.58
CA ASP A 231 -1.44 -19.33 -16.58
C ASP A 231 -1.43 -17.84 -16.98
N MET A 232 -2.60 -17.19 -16.89
CA MET A 232 -2.71 -15.74 -16.98
C MET A 232 -2.37 -15.10 -15.63
N GLU A 233 -1.64 -14.00 -15.66
CA GLU A 233 -1.29 -13.19 -14.48
C GLU A 233 -2.46 -12.30 -14.06
N LEU A 234 -2.78 -12.27 -12.77
CA LEU A 234 -3.73 -11.31 -12.19
C LEU A 234 -3.05 -9.93 -12.14
N VAL A 235 -3.45 -9.01 -13.01
CA VAL A 235 -2.87 -7.68 -13.14
C VAL A 235 -3.67 -6.59 -12.44
N GLU A 236 -4.94 -6.85 -12.22
CA GLU A 236 -5.87 -6.00 -11.47
C GLU A 236 -7.00 -6.86 -10.90
N ASN A 237 -7.75 -6.34 -9.94
CA ASN A 237 -8.88 -7.06 -9.35
C ASN A 237 -9.86 -7.59 -10.42
N ASP A 238 -9.93 -8.94 -10.56
CA ASP A 238 -10.70 -9.66 -11.58
C ASP A 238 -10.29 -9.35 -13.04
N ILE A 239 -9.04 -8.89 -13.27
CA ILE A 239 -8.47 -8.68 -14.61
C ILE A 239 -7.14 -9.45 -14.72
N TYR A 240 -7.06 -10.27 -15.74
CA TYR A 240 -5.93 -11.18 -15.99
C TYR A 240 -5.30 -10.87 -17.34
N ALA A 241 -3.99 -11.03 -17.46
CA ALA A 241 -3.28 -10.83 -18.71
C ALA A 241 -2.24 -11.90 -18.97
N ILE A 242 -2.00 -12.17 -20.24
CA ILE A 242 -0.89 -13.04 -20.71
C ILE A 242 -0.29 -12.46 -21.99
N LYS A 243 1.02 -12.56 -22.13
CA LYS A 243 1.75 -12.18 -23.34
C LYS A 243 2.13 -13.44 -24.12
N LEU A 244 1.68 -13.52 -25.38
CA LEU A 244 1.89 -14.68 -26.24
C LEU A 244 2.46 -14.25 -27.60
N ALA A 245 3.31 -15.10 -28.16
CA ALA A 245 3.66 -15.04 -29.56
C ALA A 245 2.61 -15.86 -30.35
N LEU A 246 1.79 -15.18 -31.15
CA LEU A 246 0.69 -15.80 -31.88
C LEU A 246 0.92 -15.69 -33.39
N LYS A 247 0.42 -16.70 -34.10
CA LYS A 247 0.36 -16.72 -35.56
C LYS A 247 -1.07 -16.62 -36.03
N LYS A 248 -1.25 -16.09 -37.22
CA LYS A 248 -2.56 -16.08 -37.86
C LYS A 248 -3.12 -17.51 -37.97
N ASN A 249 -4.35 -17.67 -37.56
CA ASN A 249 -5.11 -18.93 -37.47
C ASN A 249 -4.68 -19.86 -36.31
N ASP A 250 -3.88 -19.40 -35.36
CA ASP A 250 -3.69 -20.17 -34.10
C ASP A 250 -5.01 -20.37 -33.40
N ILE A 251 -5.18 -21.56 -32.83
CA ILE A 251 -6.37 -21.90 -32.04
C ILE A 251 -6.03 -21.71 -30.57
N LEU A 252 -6.84 -20.91 -29.89
CA LEU A 252 -6.70 -20.61 -28.48
C LEU A 252 -7.78 -21.32 -27.67
N THR A 253 -7.36 -22.03 -26.62
CA THR A 253 -8.24 -22.60 -25.60
C THR A 253 -8.17 -21.74 -24.35
N PHE A 254 -9.35 -21.45 -23.74
CA PHE A 254 -9.44 -20.71 -22.49
C PHE A 254 -9.98 -21.64 -21.40
N GLU A 255 -9.27 -21.73 -20.28
CA GLU A 255 -9.63 -22.55 -19.13
C GLU A 255 -9.84 -21.67 -17.89
N GLY A 256 -10.72 -22.13 -16.99
CA GLY A 256 -10.99 -21.46 -15.72
C GLY A 256 -11.77 -20.15 -15.82
N VAL A 257 -12.25 -19.78 -17.00
CA VAL A 257 -13.04 -18.56 -17.23
C VAL A 257 -14.49 -18.81 -16.83
N PRO A 258 -14.99 -18.21 -15.73
CA PRO A 258 -16.37 -18.43 -15.29
C PRO A 258 -17.35 -17.91 -16.32
N ASP A 259 -18.40 -18.68 -16.64
CA ASP A 259 -19.47 -18.25 -17.51
C ASP A 259 -18.98 -17.81 -18.92
N TYR A 260 -17.99 -18.53 -19.45
CA TYR A 260 -17.28 -18.20 -20.69
C TYR A 260 -18.20 -17.95 -21.89
N ASP A 261 -19.31 -18.68 -22.01
CA ASP A 261 -20.24 -18.52 -23.13
C ASP A 261 -20.91 -17.15 -23.19
N ASN A 262 -20.96 -16.43 -22.07
CA ASN A 262 -21.53 -15.08 -21.96
C ASN A 262 -20.47 -13.97 -22.05
N TRP A 263 -19.24 -14.31 -22.37
CA TRP A 263 -18.19 -13.30 -22.55
C TRP A 263 -18.24 -12.72 -23.95
N TRP A 264 -18.07 -11.40 -24.03
CA TRP A 264 -17.91 -10.72 -25.30
C TRP A 264 -16.52 -10.98 -25.87
N ILE A 265 -16.46 -11.32 -27.16
CA ILE A 265 -15.25 -11.65 -27.91
C ILE A 265 -15.16 -10.70 -29.08
N ASP A 266 -14.03 -10.02 -29.20
CA ASP A 266 -13.78 -9.11 -30.33
C ASP A 266 -13.60 -9.90 -31.62
N GLN A 267 -14.55 -9.74 -32.56
CA GLN A 267 -14.58 -10.45 -33.82
C GLN A 267 -13.50 -9.97 -34.83
N ASP A 268 -12.88 -8.84 -34.60
CA ASP A 268 -11.72 -8.39 -35.39
C ASP A 268 -10.45 -9.17 -35.05
N TYR A 269 -10.39 -9.73 -33.84
CA TYR A 269 -9.24 -10.51 -33.34
C TYR A 269 -9.51 -12.00 -33.28
N PHE A 270 -10.77 -12.43 -33.09
CA PHE A 270 -11.10 -13.81 -32.87
C PHE A 270 -12.33 -14.28 -33.63
N GLU A 271 -12.29 -15.50 -34.12
CA GLU A 271 -13.43 -16.24 -34.64
C GLU A 271 -13.75 -17.40 -33.69
N LYS A 272 -14.95 -17.36 -33.04
CA LYS A 272 -15.38 -18.44 -32.15
C LYS A 272 -15.71 -19.68 -32.95
N GLN A 273 -15.11 -20.83 -32.58
CA GLN A 273 -15.33 -22.13 -33.21
C GLN A 273 -16.50 -22.87 -32.53
N GLU A 274 -17.03 -23.91 -33.18
CA GLU A 274 -18.13 -24.71 -32.65
C GLU A 274 -17.79 -25.44 -31.33
N ASP A 275 -16.50 -25.77 -31.12
CA ASP A 275 -16.00 -26.43 -29.92
C ASP A 275 -15.70 -25.44 -28.77
N GLY A 276 -16.01 -24.15 -28.94
CA GLY A 276 -15.77 -23.10 -27.97
C GLY A 276 -14.35 -22.52 -27.99
N THR A 277 -13.45 -23.02 -28.83
CA THR A 277 -12.11 -22.41 -29.01
C THR A 277 -12.20 -21.12 -29.82
N LEU A 278 -11.15 -20.30 -29.75
CA LEU A 278 -11.03 -19.05 -30.50
C LEU A 278 -9.91 -19.15 -31.53
N LYS A 279 -10.23 -18.93 -32.81
CA LYS A 279 -9.23 -18.81 -33.86
C LYS A 279 -8.74 -17.36 -33.93
N PHE A 280 -7.43 -17.18 -33.85
CA PHE A 280 -6.78 -15.87 -33.90
C PHE A 280 -6.70 -15.37 -35.34
N LEU A 281 -7.18 -14.15 -35.62
CA LEU A 281 -7.33 -13.60 -36.97
C LEU A 281 -6.16 -12.70 -37.43
N PRO A 282 -5.51 -11.90 -36.55
CA PRO A 282 -4.43 -10.99 -36.94
C PRO A 282 -3.19 -11.68 -37.51
N ILE A 283 -2.23 -10.86 -37.94
CA ILE A 283 -0.95 -11.33 -38.45
C ILE A 283 -0.06 -11.89 -37.33
N ASP A 284 0.96 -12.65 -37.69
CA ASP A 284 1.95 -13.18 -36.76
C ASP A 284 2.62 -12.07 -35.94
N GLY A 285 2.75 -12.24 -34.64
CA GLY A 285 3.34 -11.22 -33.75
C GLY A 285 3.28 -11.57 -32.27
N SER A 286 3.73 -10.64 -31.44
CA SER A 286 3.58 -10.71 -30.00
C SER A 286 2.35 -9.92 -29.58
N TYR A 287 1.51 -10.52 -28.73
CA TYR A 287 0.25 -9.93 -28.29
C TYR A 287 0.06 -10.10 -26.79
N GLN A 288 -0.61 -9.15 -26.17
CA GLN A 288 -1.15 -9.32 -24.83
C GLN A 288 -2.65 -9.56 -24.94
N ILE A 289 -3.09 -10.68 -24.38
CA ILE A 289 -4.51 -10.97 -24.19
C ILE A 289 -4.88 -10.61 -22.76
N THR A 290 -5.93 -9.83 -22.59
CA THR A 290 -6.46 -9.45 -21.28
C THR A 290 -7.88 -9.99 -21.14
N ALA A 291 -8.12 -10.74 -20.07
CA ALA A 291 -9.45 -11.21 -19.68
C ALA A 291 -9.99 -10.31 -18.57
N ASN A 292 -11.04 -9.54 -18.87
CA ASN A 292 -11.68 -8.66 -17.89
C ASN A 292 -12.93 -9.34 -17.31
N GLY A 293 -12.80 -9.88 -16.11
CA GLY A 293 -13.88 -10.59 -15.41
C GLY A 293 -15.01 -9.67 -14.91
N LYS A 294 -14.72 -8.38 -14.70
CA LYS A 294 -15.74 -7.40 -14.31
C LYS A 294 -16.75 -7.13 -15.44
N LEU A 295 -16.25 -7.02 -16.66
CA LEU A 295 -17.03 -6.67 -17.84
C LEU A 295 -17.29 -7.86 -18.77
N LYS A 296 -16.74 -9.03 -18.45
CA LYS A 296 -16.85 -10.28 -19.23
C LYS A 296 -16.44 -10.11 -20.69
N TYR A 297 -15.23 -9.64 -20.95
CA TYR A 297 -14.69 -9.56 -22.30
C TYR A 297 -13.18 -9.86 -22.36
N PHE A 298 -12.74 -10.27 -23.54
CA PHE A 298 -11.33 -10.34 -23.89
C PHE A 298 -10.91 -9.16 -24.74
N SER A 299 -9.77 -8.56 -24.41
CA SER A 299 -9.11 -7.58 -25.27
C SER A 299 -7.75 -8.08 -25.71
N VAL A 300 -7.30 -7.58 -26.86
CA VAL A 300 -6.00 -7.95 -27.44
C VAL A 300 -5.26 -6.69 -27.83
N ILE A 301 -4.00 -6.62 -27.45
CA ILE A 301 -3.10 -5.50 -27.79
C ILE A 301 -1.85 -6.08 -28.47
N ALA A 302 -1.51 -5.56 -29.65
CA ALA A 302 -0.23 -5.88 -30.29
C ALA A 302 0.93 -5.28 -29.50
N LEU A 303 1.99 -6.06 -29.31
CA LEU A 303 3.19 -5.64 -28.59
C LEU A 303 4.30 -5.29 -29.58
N LYS A 304 4.91 -4.12 -29.40
CA LYS A 304 6.13 -3.76 -30.12
C LYS A 304 7.33 -4.05 -29.20
N ASN A 305 8.21 -4.96 -29.62
CA ASN A 305 9.37 -5.40 -28.80
C ASN A 305 8.99 -5.91 -27.39
N GLY A 306 7.81 -6.54 -27.24
CA GLY A 306 7.31 -7.04 -25.94
C GLY A 306 6.62 -5.99 -25.08
N GLU A 307 6.51 -4.74 -25.51
CA GLU A 307 5.75 -3.67 -24.86
C GLU A 307 4.50 -3.30 -25.68
N ALA A 308 3.44 -2.84 -25.00
CA ALA A 308 2.24 -2.38 -25.68
C ALA A 308 2.56 -1.26 -26.66
N ALA A 309 2.10 -1.39 -27.91
CA ALA A 309 2.24 -0.33 -28.90
C ALA A 309 1.46 0.90 -28.40
N LYS A 310 2.15 2.03 -28.19
CA LYS A 310 1.45 3.30 -27.95
C LYS A 310 0.77 3.69 -29.25
N LEU A 311 -0.55 3.90 -29.22
CA LEU A 311 -1.25 4.59 -30.29
C LEU A 311 -0.60 5.98 -30.41
N GLN A 312 -0.08 6.31 -31.61
CA GLN A 312 0.26 7.70 -31.93
C GLN A 312 -1.09 8.41 -32.09
N ASP A 313 -1.35 9.37 -31.21
CA ASP A 313 -2.42 10.34 -31.44
C ASP A 313 -2.02 11.15 -32.68
N ASP A 314 -2.80 10.99 -33.76
CA ASP A 314 -2.74 11.82 -34.97
C ASP A 314 -3.49 13.14 -34.74
#